data_7680518652387eee0b386e76ac47dbde
#
_entry.id   7680518652387eee0b386e76ac47dbde
#
_cell.length_a   1.000
_cell.length_b   1.000
_cell.length_c   1.000
_cell.angle_alpha   90.00
_cell.angle_beta   90.00
_cell.angle_gamma   90.00
#
_symmetry.space_group_name_H-M   'P 1'
#
loop_
_entity.id
_entity.type
_entity.pdbx_description
1 polymer ?
#
loop_
_entity_poly.entity_id
_entity_poly.type
_entity_poly.pdbx_seq_one_letter_code
_entity_poly.pdbx_strand_id
1 'polypeptide(L)'
;MTIKDWPVSERPRERLLTQGPAALSDAELLALLLGNGSAGASALDCARAALQRFGGVGALLMAPLAALEELPGWGLASYARLQAALELSKRMLREEARWAQSMDCPQKVRSYLRLALASLDHEIFVVLFLDAQHRLIACDEMFRGTLTQTSVYPREVVKHALRHNCAAVILAHNHPSGVAEPSRADEALTRALQSALALVDIRVLDHIVVAGNQSVSFAERGLL
;
A
#
# COMPACT_ATOMS: atom_id res chain seq x y z
N MET A 1 -10.48 34.60 8.18
CA MET A 1 -10.51 34.76 6.71
C MET A 1 -10.86 33.43 6.12
N THR A 2 -11.92 33.30 5.36
CA THR A 2 -12.32 32.03 4.76
C THR A 2 -11.60 31.87 3.42
N ILE A 3 -11.44 30.62 2.94
CA ILE A 3 -10.83 30.36 1.61
C ILE A 3 -11.64 31.08 0.48
N LYS A 4 -12.91 31.37 0.72
CA LYS A 4 -13.76 32.12 -0.22
C LYS A 4 -13.35 33.60 -0.38
N ASP A 5 -12.64 34.13 0.61
CA ASP A 5 -12.16 35.53 0.62
C ASP A 5 -10.81 35.67 -0.12
N TRP A 6 -10.19 34.57 -0.52
CA TRP A 6 -8.92 34.56 -1.23
C TRP A 6 -9.10 34.94 -2.71
N PRO A 7 -8.06 35.48 -3.35
CA PRO A 7 -8.05 35.60 -4.81
C PRO A 7 -8.38 34.27 -5.47
N VAL A 8 -9.14 34.29 -6.54
CA VAL A 8 -9.59 33.08 -7.25
C VAL A 8 -8.41 32.20 -7.64
N SER A 9 -7.31 32.80 -8.10
CA SER A 9 -6.08 32.10 -8.48
C SER A 9 -5.35 31.39 -7.34
N GLU A 10 -5.68 31.68 -6.09
CA GLU A 10 -5.04 31.09 -4.91
C GLU A 10 -5.91 30.03 -4.23
N ARG A 11 -7.17 29.89 -4.63
CA ARG A 11 -8.08 28.91 -4.06
C ARG A 11 -7.71 27.50 -4.53
N PRO A 12 -7.65 26.50 -3.63
CA PRO A 12 -7.22 25.16 -3.99
C PRO A 12 -8.00 24.49 -5.13
N ARG A 13 -9.33 24.71 -5.21
CA ARG A 13 -10.15 24.16 -6.29
C ARG A 13 -9.79 24.73 -7.66
N GLU A 14 -9.66 26.03 -7.72
CA GLU A 14 -9.34 26.78 -8.93
C GLU A 14 -7.91 26.47 -9.38
N ARG A 15 -6.97 26.35 -8.44
CA ARG A 15 -5.60 25.92 -8.71
C ARG A 15 -5.54 24.49 -9.22
N LEU A 16 -6.33 23.57 -8.65
CA LEU A 16 -6.43 22.20 -9.15
C LEU A 16 -6.83 22.17 -10.63
N LEU A 17 -7.84 22.98 -11.00
CA LEU A 17 -8.38 23.02 -12.38
C LEU A 17 -7.44 23.69 -13.36
N THR A 18 -6.71 24.74 -12.94
CA THR A 18 -5.87 25.55 -13.84
C THR A 18 -4.42 25.09 -13.91
N GLN A 19 -3.89 24.53 -12.82
CA GLN A 19 -2.47 24.15 -12.69
C GLN A 19 -2.26 22.64 -12.49
N GLY A 20 -3.34 21.89 -12.30
CA GLY A 20 -3.30 20.45 -12.03
C GLY A 20 -2.99 20.08 -10.58
N PRO A 21 -3.16 18.80 -10.20
CA PRO A 21 -3.01 18.35 -8.81
C PRO A 21 -1.56 18.45 -8.29
N ALA A 22 -0.58 18.34 -9.16
CA ALA A 22 0.84 18.42 -8.79
C ALA A 22 1.27 19.80 -8.27
N ALA A 23 0.51 20.85 -8.56
CA ALA A 23 0.77 22.20 -8.07
C ALA A 23 0.24 22.45 -6.66
N LEU A 24 -0.53 21.51 -6.09
CA LEU A 24 -1.10 21.63 -4.75
C LEU A 24 -0.22 20.94 -3.71
N SER A 25 -0.16 21.54 -2.52
CA SER A 25 0.42 20.91 -1.35
C SER A 25 -0.50 19.79 -0.80
N ASP A 26 0.06 18.89 -0.01
CA ASP A 26 -0.70 17.83 0.68
C ASP A 26 -1.87 18.40 1.49
N ALA A 27 -1.67 19.53 2.17
CA ALA A 27 -2.72 20.19 2.93
C ALA A 27 -3.86 20.70 2.03
N GLU A 28 -3.57 21.21 0.86
CA GLU A 28 -4.58 21.67 -0.11
C GLU A 28 -5.36 20.50 -0.70
N LEU A 29 -4.69 19.41 -1.05
CA LEU A 29 -5.34 18.18 -1.52
C LEU A 29 -6.26 17.58 -0.44
N LEU A 30 -5.80 17.50 0.81
CA LEU A 30 -6.62 17.05 1.92
C LEU A 30 -7.78 17.98 2.21
N ALA A 31 -7.60 19.31 2.11
CA ALA A 31 -8.68 20.28 2.27
C ALA A 31 -9.77 20.12 1.21
N LEU A 32 -9.42 19.74 -0.01
CA LEU A 32 -10.39 19.39 -1.06
C LEU A 32 -11.20 18.15 -0.71
N LEU A 33 -10.57 17.12 -0.15
CA LEU A 33 -11.25 15.90 0.32
C LEU A 33 -12.13 16.15 1.55
N LEU A 34 -11.69 17.02 2.47
CA LEU A 34 -12.51 17.44 3.60
C LEU A 34 -13.78 18.18 3.15
N GLY A 35 -13.63 19.06 2.16
CA GLY A 35 -14.70 19.87 1.60
C GLY A 35 -15.10 21.07 2.45
N ASN A 36 -15.25 20.88 3.76
CA ASN A 36 -15.61 21.93 4.72
C ASN A 36 -14.62 21.96 5.90
N GLY A 37 -14.43 23.12 6.52
CA GLY A 37 -13.73 23.25 7.78
C GLY A 37 -14.65 22.94 8.98
N SER A 38 -14.18 23.32 10.15
CA SER A 38 -14.92 23.29 11.42
C SER A 38 -15.24 24.70 11.90
N ALA A 39 -15.96 24.82 13.01
CA ALA A 39 -16.21 26.11 13.64
C ALA A 39 -14.87 26.82 13.96
N GLY A 40 -14.63 27.97 13.32
CA GLY A 40 -13.42 28.77 13.51
C GLY A 40 -12.18 28.36 12.73
N ALA A 41 -12.20 27.26 11.97
CA ALA A 41 -11.06 26.79 11.17
C ALA A 41 -11.48 26.43 9.73
N SER A 42 -10.69 26.85 8.74
CA SER A 42 -10.92 26.46 7.35
C SER A 42 -10.58 24.98 7.12
N ALA A 43 -11.04 24.40 6.01
CA ALA A 43 -10.65 23.04 5.63
C ALA A 43 -9.12 22.88 5.51
N LEU A 44 -8.43 23.94 5.09
CA LEU A 44 -6.98 23.96 4.99
C LEU A 44 -6.30 23.93 6.36
N ASP A 45 -6.87 24.67 7.34
CA ASP A 45 -6.34 24.65 8.71
C ASP A 45 -6.54 23.28 9.35
N CYS A 46 -7.71 22.66 9.15
CA CYS A 46 -7.99 21.30 9.60
C CYS A 46 -7.04 20.27 8.95
N ALA A 47 -6.75 20.41 7.66
CA ALA A 47 -5.82 19.55 6.95
C ALA A 47 -4.37 19.70 7.47
N ARG A 48 -3.92 20.93 7.70
CA ARG A 48 -2.59 21.19 8.27
C ARG A 48 -2.43 20.63 9.67
N ALA A 49 -3.43 20.83 10.53
CA ALA A 49 -3.43 20.27 11.87
C ALA A 49 -3.34 18.74 11.87
N ALA A 50 -4.07 18.09 10.96
CA ALA A 50 -4.01 16.64 10.81
C ALA A 50 -2.63 16.15 10.31
N LEU A 51 -2.06 16.79 9.29
CA LEU A 51 -0.70 16.46 8.83
C LEU A 51 0.36 16.62 9.92
N GLN A 52 0.25 17.68 10.70
CA GLN A 52 1.15 17.92 11.84
C GLN A 52 1.00 16.86 12.93
N ARG A 53 -0.26 16.47 13.26
CA ARG A 53 -0.57 15.50 14.32
C ARG A 53 -0.07 14.09 13.96
N PHE A 54 -0.19 13.69 12.69
CA PHE A 54 0.19 12.34 12.21
C PHE A 54 1.58 12.26 11.57
N GLY A 55 2.25 13.41 11.36
CA GLY A 55 3.60 13.44 10.79
C GLY A 55 3.67 13.24 9.28
N GLY A 56 2.53 13.29 8.57
CA GLY A 56 2.48 13.21 7.10
C GLY A 56 1.26 12.47 6.55
N VAL A 57 1.12 12.50 5.23
CA VAL A 57 -0.05 11.93 4.51
C VAL A 57 -0.18 10.43 4.75
N GLY A 58 0.94 9.68 4.69
CA GLY A 58 0.91 8.23 4.82
C GLY A 58 0.32 7.78 6.17
N ALA A 59 0.80 8.35 7.27
CA ALA A 59 0.30 8.01 8.61
C ALA A 59 -1.15 8.50 8.82
N LEU A 60 -1.51 9.65 8.25
CA LEU A 60 -2.89 10.16 8.27
C LEU A 60 -3.86 9.21 7.56
N LEU A 61 -3.51 8.71 6.38
CA LEU A 61 -4.34 7.79 5.60
C LEU A 61 -4.56 6.45 6.32
N MET A 62 -3.63 6.05 7.17
CA MET A 62 -3.68 4.80 7.96
C MET A 62 -4.30 5.00 9.35
N ALA A 63 -4.61 6.24 9.75
CA ALA A 63 -5.14 6.52 11.08
C ALA A 63 -6.55 5.92 11.26
N PRO A 64 -6.85 5.33 12.41
CA PRO A 64 -8.19 4.85 12.70
C PRO A 64 -9.18 6.01 12.89
N LEU A 65 -10.47 5.76 12.64
CA LEU A 65 -11.53 6.78 12.77
C LEU A 65 -11.45 7.51 14.12
N ALA A 66 -11.30 6.77 15.22
CA ALA A 66 -11.27 7.35 16.56
C ALA A 66 -10.15 8.41 16.75
N ALA A 67 -8.98 8.19 16.14
CA ALA A 67 -7.88 9.13 16.21
C ALA A 67 -8.11 10.39 15.35
N LEU A 68 -8.88 10.27 14.27
CA LEU A 68 -9.26 11.39 13.42
C LEU A 68 -10.39 12.21 14.04
N GLU A 69 -11.35 11.60 14.72
CA GLU A 69 -12.46 12.29 15.40
C GLU A 69 -12.00 13.20 16.53
N GLU A 70 -10.78 13.03 17.05
CA GLU A 70 -10.17 13.96 18.01
C GLU A 70 -9.83 15.33 17.39
N LEU A 71 -9.79 15.41 16.04
CA LEU A 71 -9.40 16.63 15.35
C LEU A 71 -10.61 17.40 14.82
N PRO A 72 -10.61 18.75 14.96
CA PRO A 72 -11.67 19.59 14.43
C PRO A 72 -11.85 19.41 12.91
N GLY A 73 -13.10 19.21 12.47
CA GLY A 73 -13.43 19.05 11.05
C GLY A 73 -13.24 17.62 10.52
N TRP A 74 -12.71 16.72 11.33
CA TRP A 74 -12.57 15.30 10.99
C TRP A 74 -13.66 14.48 11.69
N GLY A 75 -14.36 13.66 10.94
CA GLY A 75 -15.42 12.79 11.44
C GLY A 75 -15.71 11.70 10.42
N LEU A 76 -16.77 10.93 10.65
CA LEU A 76 -17.13 9.77 9.82
C LEU A 76 -17.17 10.08 8.31
N ALA A 77 -17.74 11.23 7.92
CA ALA A 77 -17.87 11.59 6.50
C ALA A 77 -16.52 11.89 5.83
N SER A 78 -15.60 12.55 6.51
CA SER A 78 -14.25 12.82 6.02
C SER A 78 -13.40 11.56 6.01
N TYR A 79 -13.50 10.73 7.04
CA TYR A 79 -12.87 9.42 7.09
C TYR A 79 -13.32 8.53 5.93
N ALA A 80 -14.64 8.44 5.69
CA ALA A 80 -15.17 7.63 4.59
C ALA A 80 -14.65 8.09 3.21
N ARG A 81 -14.57 9.40 2.97
CA ARG A 81 -13.99 9.96 1.73
C ARG A 81 -12.52 9.61 1.56
N LEU A 82 -11.76 9.70 2.66
CA LEU A 82 -10.34 9.36 2.68
C LEU A 82 -10.12 7.87 2.35
N GLN A 83 -10.86 6.99 3.03
CA GLN A 83 -10.77 5.55 2.80
C GLN A 83 -11.25 5.14 1.41
N ALA A 84 -12.29 5.79 0.89
CA ALA A 84 -12.75 5.56 -0.48
C ALA A 84 -11.70 5.97 -1.52
N ALA A 85 -11.05 7.14 -1.35
CA ALA A 85 -9.98 7.58 -2.23
C ALA A 85 -8.78 6.61 -2.19
N LEU A 86 -8.40 6.16 -0.98
CA LEU A 86 -7.34 5.17 -0.80
C LEU A 86 -7.67 3.84 -1.48
N GLU A 87 -8.90 3.33 -1.30
CA GLU A 87 -9.33 2.07 -1.91
C GLU A 87 -9.40 2.17 -3.44
N LEU A 88 -9.89 3.30 -4.00
CA LEU A 88 -9.87 3.53 -5.45
C LEU A 88 -8.44 3.55 -6.01
N SER A 89 -7.50 4.17 -5.31
CA SER A 89 -6.08 4.15 -5.68
C SER A 89 -5.49 2.74 -5.65
N LYS A 90 -5.87 1.92 -4.65
CA LYS A 90 -5.50 0.50 -4.59
C LYS A 90 -6.05 -0.28 -5.79
N ARG A 91 -7.32 -0.06 -6.15
CA ARG A 91 -7.94 -0.73 -7.32
C ARG A 91 -7.30 -0.31 -8.62
N MET A 92 -7.02 0.96 -8.80
CA MET A 92 -6.30 1.49 -9.97
C MET A 92 -4.94 0.79 -10.13
N LEU A 93 -4.14 0.69 -9.05
CA LEU A 93 -2.86 0.01 -9.11
C LEU A 93 -2.98 -1.50 -9.37
N ARG A 94 -4.05 -2.14 -8.89
CA ARG A 94 -4.34 -3.55 -9.24
C ARG A 94 -4.69 -3.70 -10.73
N GLU A 95 -5.47 -2.77 -11.28
CA GLU A 95 -5.79 -2.74 -12.70
C GLU A 95 -4.53 -2.49 -13.53
N GLU A 96 -3.72 -1.49 -13.17
CA GLU A 96 -2.44 -1.23 -13.83
C GLU A 96 -1.50 -2.45 -13.78
N ALA A 97 -1.46 -3.15 -12.65
CA ALA A 97 -0.67 -4.38 -12.51
C ALA A 97 -1.18 -5.52 -13.41
N ARG A 98 -2.50 -5.62 -13.64
CA ARG A 98 -3.09 -6.56 -14.60
C ARG A 98 -2.86 -6.17 -16.05
N TRP A 99 -2.86 -4.85 -16.35
CA TRP A 99 -2.68 -4.30 -17.69
C TRP A 99 -1.22 -3.98 -18.02
N ALA A 100 -0.37 -3.79 -17.00
CA ALA A 100 1.06 -3.60 -17.22
C ALA A 100 1.66 -4.88 -17.81
N GLN A 101 2.20 -4.76 -19.00
CA GLN A 101 2.77 -5.85 -19.79
C GLN A 101 3.92 -6.61 -19.11
N SER A 102 4.40 -6.17 -17.95
CA SER A 102 5.36 -6.93 -17.13
C SER A 102 5.46 -6.38 -15.70
N MET A 103 5.56 -7.28 -14.71
CA MET A 103 6.00 -7.00 -13.34
C MET A 103 7.55 -6.95 -13.27
N ASP A 104 8.20 -6.60 -14.37
CA ASP A 104 9.65 -6.45 -14.49
C ASP A 104 10.19 -5.15 -13.89
N CYS A 105 9.28 -4.24 -13.47
CA CYS A 105 9.65 -3.03 -12.76
C CYS A 105 9.49 -3.23 -11.23
N PRO A 106 10.59 -3.46 -10.48
CA PRO A 106 10.54 -3.69 -9.03
C PRO A 106 9.85 -2.57 -8.25
N GLN A 107 9.93 -1.32 -8.74
CA GLN A 107 9.31 -0.16 -8.11
C GLN A 107 7.77 -0.25 -8.12
N LYS A 108 7.17 -0.70 -9.24
CA LYS A 108 5.70 -0.88 -9.35
C LYS A 108 5.20 -1.96 -8.39
N VAL A 109 5.92 -3.09 -8.33
CA VAL A 109 5.60 -4.18 -7.39
C VAL A 109 5.65 -3.68 -5.95
N ARG A 110 6.70 -2.97 -5.58
CA ARG A 110 6.85 -2.40 -4.22
C ARG A 110 5.76 -1.38 -3.89
N SER A 111 5.44 -0.48 -4.80
CA SER A 111 4.37 0.51 -4.60
C SER A 111 3.01 -0.17 -4.37
N TYR A 112 2.70 -1.18 -5.19
CA TYR A 112 1.49 -1.97 -5.03
C TYR A 112 1.45 -2.70 -3.67
N LEU A 113 2.52 -3.42 -3.32
CA LEU A 113 2.60 -4.18 -2.07
C LEU A 113 2.55 -3.27 -0.84
N ARG A 114 3.24 -2.13 -0.86
CA ARG A 114 3.16 -1.14 0.23
C ARG A 114 1.74 -0.64 0.42
N LEU A 115 1.05 -0.28 -0.67
CA LEU A 115 -0.33 0.19 -0.59
C LEU A 115 -1.29 -0.90 -0.10
N ALA A 116 -1.03 -2.16 -0.47
CA ALA A 116 -1.87 -3.30 -0.10
C ALA A 116 -1.64 -3.77 1.35
N LEU A 117 -0.39 -3.73 1.85
CA LEU A 117 0.02 -4.41 3.07
C LEU A 117 0.39 -3.48 4.23
N ALA A 118 0.80 -2.21 3.97
CA ALA A 118 1.38 -1.34 4.99
C ALA A 118 0.43 -0.97 6.14
N SER A 119 -0.89 -1.04 5.92
CA SER A 119 -1.91 -0.66 6.91
C SER A 119 -2.44 -1.80 7.76
N LEU A 120 -1.94 -3.00 7.57
CA LEU A 120 -2.46 -4.18 8.24
C LEU A 120 -1.81 -4.32 9.64
N ASP A 121 -2.64 -4.56 10.64
CA ASP A 121 -2.25 -4.72 12.04
C ASP A 121 -1.81 -6.14 12.41
N HIS A 122 -1.87 -7.04 11.45
CA HIS A 122 -1.43 -8.43 11.56
C HIS A 122 -0.57 -8.80 10.34
N GLU A 123 0.24 -9.82 10.51
CA GLU A 123 1.11 -10.31 9.44
C GLU A 123 0.31 -11.09 8.40
N ILE A 124 0.47 -10.71 7.14
CA ILE A 124 -0.13 -11.38 5.99
C ILE A 124 0.97 -11.78 5.03
N PHE A 125 0.91 -13.02 4.54
CA PHE A 125 1.76 -13.49 3.48
C PHE A 125 0.95 -13.58 2.17
N VAL A 126 1.40 -12.86 1.16
CA VAL A 126 0.79 -12.84 -0.18
C VAL A 126 1.74 -13.38 -1.22
N VAL A 127 1.16 -13.96 -2.28
CA VAL A 127 1.91 -14.43 -3.44
C VAL A 127 1.33 -13.80 -4.70
N LEU A 128 2.19 -13.15 -5.47
CA LEU A 128 1.89 -12.66 -6.81
C LEU A 128 2.27 -13.75 -7.80
N PHE A 129 1.29 -14.26 -8.55
CA PHE A 129 1.46 -15.28 -9.57
C PHE A 129 1.62 -14.63 -10.95
N LEU A 130 2.68 -14.97 -11.67
CA LEU A 130 3.08 -14.31 -12.91
C LEU A 130 3.14 -15.31 -14.07
N ASP A 131 2.80 -14.84 -15.27
CA ASP A 131 3.00 -15.62 -16.48
C ASP A 131 4.48 -15.62 -16.94
N ALA A 132 4.76 -16.29 -18.06
CA ALA A 132 6.11 -16.39 -18.63
C ALA A 132 6.70 -15.04 -19.09
N GLN A 133 5.86 -14.00 -19.22
CA GLN A 133 6.26 -12.63 -19.56
C GLN A 133 6.24 -11.72 -18.32
N HIS A 134 6.20 -12.32 -17.14
CA HIS A 134 6.12 -11.65 -15.84
C HIS A 134 4.91 -10.72 -15.67
N ARG A 135 3.80 -10.97 -16.36
CA ARG A 135 2.54 -10.27 -16.16
C ARG A 135 1.79 -10.88 -15.00
N LEU A 136 1.15 -10.06 -14.20
CA LEU A 136 0.37 -10.51 -13.05
C LEU A 136 -0.88 -11.28 -13.49
N ILE A 137 -0.97 -12.55 -13.10
CA ILE A 137 -2.15 -13.39 -13.26
C ILE A 137 -3.10 -13.20 -12.08
N ALA A 138 -2.56 -13.31 -10.85
CA ALA A 138 -3.31 -13.21 -9.61
C ALA A 138 -2.41 -12.75 -8.45
N CYS A 139 -3.02 -12.19 -7.41
CA CYS A 139 -2.37 -11.91 -6.14
C CYS A 139 -3.27 -12.49 -5.04
N ASP A 140 -2.81 -13.57 -4.40
CA ASP A 140 -3.57 -14.26 -3.37
C ASP A 140 -2.96 -14.00 -1.99
N GLU A 141 -3.84 -13.70 -1.01
CA GLU A 141 -3.49 -13.77 0.41
C GLU A 141 -3.45 -15.25 0.80
N MET A 142 -2.24 -15.77 0.97
CA MET A 142 -2.04 -17.20 1.22
C MET A 142 -2.21 -17.56 2.69
N PHE A 143 -1.70 -16.70 3.57
CA PHE A 143 -1.68 -16.97 5.01
C PHE A 143 -1.84 -15.69 5.79
N ARG A 144 -2.58 -15.81 6.89
CA ARG A 144 -2.77 -14.76 7.89
C ARG A 144 -2.18 -15.25 9.20
N GLY A 145 -1.16 -14.56 9.68
CA GLY A 145 -0.50 -14.87 10.96
C GLY A 145 -1.23 -14.28 12.15
N THR A 146 -0.97 -14.84 13.32
CA THR A 146 -1.15 -14.16 14.60
C THR A 146 0.11 -13.32 14.89
N LEU A 147 0.08 -12.45 15.91
CA LEU A 147 1.21 -11.59 16.31
C LEU A 147 2.55 -12.33 16.54
N THR A 148 2.55 -13.66 16.60
CA THR A 148 3.70 -14.48 16.96
C THR A 148 4.06 -15.57 15.96
N GLN A 149 3.20 -15.99 15.03
CA GLN A 149 3.50 -17.06 14.08
C GLN A 149 2.65 -16.98 12.81
N THR A 150 3.33 -16.96 11.65
CA THR A 150 2.72 -17.17 10.34
C THR A 150 3.21 -18.51 9.79
N SER A 151 2.34 -19.51 9.71
CA SER A 151 2.71 -20.81 9.15
C SER A 151 2.40 -20.86 7.67
N VAL A 152 3.38 -20.56 6.83
CA VAL A 152 3.29 -20.71 5.37
C VAL A 152 3.68 -22.14 4.98
N TYR A 153 2.75 -22.86 4.38
CA TYR A 153 2.99 -24.23 3.93
C TYR A 153 3.36 -24.26 2.43
N PRO A 154 4.57 -24.69 2.04
CA PRO A 154 5.00 -24.74 0.63
C PRO A 154 4.02 -25.47 -0.28
N ARG A 155 3.40 -26.56 0.18
CA ARG A 155 2.40 -27.31 -0.58
C ARG A 155 1.20 -26.46 -1.02
N GLU A 156 0.74 -25.51 -0.19
CA GLU A 156 -0.40 -24.66 -0.53
C GLU A 156 0.01 -23.60 -1.58
N VAL A 157 1.21 -23.04 -1.46
CA VAL A 157 1.75 -22.14 -2.47
C VAL A 157 1.90 -22.83 -3.82
N VAL A 158 2.46 -24.06 -3.85
CA VAL A 158 2.57 -24.86 -5.07
C VAL A 158 1.21 -25.16 -5.68
N LYS A 159 0.19 -25.56 -4.87
CA LYS A 159 -1.17 -25.80 -5.36
C LYS A 159 -1.78 -24.56 -6.03
N HIS A 160 -1.63 -23.40 -5.42
CA HIS A 160 -2.13 -22.13 -6.00
C HIS A 160 -1.36 -21.78 -7.28
N ALA A 161 -0.05 -21.94 -7.28
CA ALA A 161 0.80 -21.69 -8.43
C ALA A 161 0.40 -22.55 -9.64
N LEU A 162 0.16 -23.85 -9.44
CA LEU A 162 -0.33 -24.75 -10.46
C LEU A 162 -1.77 -24.41 -10.91
N ARG A 163 -2.66 -24.03 -9.99
CA ARG A 163 -4.03 -23.58 -10.32
C ARG A 163 -4.03 -22.36 -11.22
N HIS A 164 -3.16 -21.40 -10.95
CA HIS A 164 -3.02 -20.18 -11.76
C HIS A 164 -2.19 -20.42 -13.05
N ASN A 165 -1.61 -21.61 -13.21
CA ASN A 165 -0.72 -21.94 -14.33
C ASN A 165 0.38 -20.86 -14.51
N CYS A 166 0.97 -20.43 -13.40
CA CYS A 166 2.00 -19.37 -13.41
C CYS A 166 3.38 -19.95 -13.75
N ALA A 167 4.25 -19.12 -14.32
CA ALA A 167 5.65 -19.45 -14.61
C ALA A 167 6.62 -18.90 -13.55
N ALA A 168 6.17 -17.91 -12.79
CA ALA A 168 6.98 -17.29 -11.72
C ALA A 168 6.09 -16.73 -10.62
N VAL A 169 6.70 -16.48 -9.47
CA VAL A 169 6.03 -15.83 -8.33
C VAL A 169 6.92 -14.75 -7.73
N ILE A 170 6.27 -13.73 -7.11
CA ILE A 170 6.88 -12.84 -6.15
C ILE A 170 6.18 -13.08 -4.81
N LEU A 171 6.98 -13.34 -3.78
CA LEU A 171 6.52 -13.51 -2.42
C LEU A 171 6.51 -12.15 -1.71
N ALA A 172 5.56 -11.92 -0.82
CA ALA A 172 5.61 -10.74 0.03
C ALA A 172 4.88 -10.97 1.35
N HIS A 173 5.34 -10.27 2.39
CA HIS A 173 4.64 -10.17 3.67
C HIS A 173 4.87 -8.81 4.31
N ASN A 174 4.04 -8.47 5.28
CA ASN A 174 4.22 -7.26 6.06
C ASN A 174 4.72 -7.58 7.46
N HIS A 175 5.49 -6.65 8.01
CA HIS A 175 5.86 -6.61 9.42
C HIS A 175 5.08 -5.49 10.14
N PRO A 176 4.05 -5.82 10.94
CA PRO A 176 3.31 -4.81 11.72
C PRO A 176 4.17 -4.06 12.73
N SER A 177 5.34 -4.63 13.10
CA SER A 177 6.32 -3.98 13.97
C SER A 177 6.91 -2.68 13.40
N GLY A 178 6.75 -2.41 12.10
CA GLY A 178 7.34 -1.26 11.41
C GLY A 178 8.81 -1.44 11.00
N VAL A 179 9.42 -2.61 11.24
CA VAL A 179 10.81 -2.92 10.87
C VAL A 179 10.81 -3.84 9.65
N ALA A 180 11.30 -3.36 8.51
CA ALA A 180 11.32 -4.12 7.25
C ALA A 180 12.49 -5.11 7.13
N GLU A 181 13.29 -5.31 8.20
CA GLU A 181 14.43 -6.22 8.17
C GLU A 181 13.94 -7.69 8.14
N PRO A 182 14.37 -8.49 7.15
CA PRO A 182 14.02 -9.90 7.07
C PRO A 182 14.55 -10.68 8.28
N SER A 183 13.73 -11.58 8.81
CA SER A 183 14.14 -12.51 9.85
C SER A 183 14.83 -13.74 9.27
N ARG A 184 15.55 -14.50 10.10
CA ARG A 184 16.09 -15.81 9.71
C ARG A 184 14.99 -16.80 9.31
N ALA A 185 13.80 -16.67 9.88
CA ALA A 185 12.65 -17.49 9.52
C ALA A 185 12.16 -17.16 8.10
N ASP A 186 12.13 -15.88 7.72
CA ASP A 186 11.77 -15.45 6.37
C ASP A 186 12.75 -15.98 5.32
N GLU A 187 14.04 -15.93 5.61
CA GLU A 187 15.07 -16.53 4.74
C GLU A 187 14.89 -18.05 4.59
N ALA A 188 14.65 -18.75 5.71
CA ALA A 188 14.45 -20.20 5.68
C ALA A 188 13.18 -20.57 4.89
N LEU A 189 12.09 -19.83 5.09
CA LEU A 189 10.84 -19.98 4.35
C LEU A 189 11.06 -19.73 2.85
N THR A 190 11.76 -18.66 2.49
CA THR A 190 12.06 -18.32 1.10
C THR A 190 12.79 -19.46 0.41
N ARG A 191 13.85 -19.98 1.03
CA ARG A 191 14.60 -21.13 0.49
C ARG A 191 13.73 -22.39 0.34
N ALA A 192 12.86 -22.67 1.30
CA ALA A 192 11.94 -23.79 1.23
C ALA A 192 10.92 -23.64 0.08
N LEU A 193 10.38 -22.43 -0.12
CA LEU A 193 9.46 -22.12 -1.21
C LEU A 193 10.16 -22.18 -2.58
N GLN A 194 11.37 -21.63 -2.70
CA GLN A 194 12.19 -21.75 -3.91
C GLN A 194 12.40 -23.23 -4.29
N SER A 195 12.83 -24.04 -3.33
CA SER A 195 13.06 -25.47 -3.57
C SER A 195 11.78 -26.20 -3.99
N ALA A 196 10.65 -25.90 -3.35
CA ALA A 196 9.39 -26.56 -3.67
C ALA A 196 8.83 -26.15 -5.04
N LEU A 197 8.90 -24.86 -5.40
CA LEU A 197 8.43 -24.33 -6.67
C LEU A 197 9.33 -24.74 -7.84
N ALA A 198 10.63 -24.85 -7.62
CA ALA A 198 11.58 -25.33 -8.63
C ALA A 198 11.28 -26.76 -9.10
N LEU A 199 10.70 -27.62 -8.25
CA LEU A 199 10.28 -28.99 -8.63
C LEU A 199 9.16 -29.02 -9.68
N VAL A 200 8.46 -27.91 -9.87
CA VAL A 200 7.36 -27.74 -10.84
C VAL A 200 7.65 -26.61 -11.84
N ASP A 201 8.93 -26.31 -12.06
CA ASP A 201 9.43 -25.31 -13.03
C ASP A 201 8.91 -23.89 -12.81
N ILE A 202 8.56 -23.52 -11.56
CA ILE A 202 8.09 -22.19 -11.20
C ILE A 202 9.21 -21.43 -10.46
N ARG A 203 9.55 -20.22 -10.93
CA ARG A 203 10.63 -19.42 -10.37
C ARG A 203 10.13 -18.45 -9.30
N VAL A 204 10.87 -18.32 -8.20
CA VAL A 204 10.70 -17.20 -7.26
C VAL A 204 11.59 -16.04 -7.74
N LEU A 205 10.97 -14.93 -8.13
CA LEU A 205 11.68 -13.76 -8.66
C LEU A 205 12.14 -12.82 -7.56
N ASP A 206 11.35 -12.68 -6.50
CA ASP A 206 11.69 -11.85 -5.34
C ASP A 206 10.90 -12.30 -4.11
N HIS A 207 11.37 -11.86 -2.93
CA HIS A 207 10.60 -11.85 -1.70
C HIS A 207 10.70 -10.45 -1.09
N ILE A 208 9.57 -9.78 -0.89
CA ILE A 208 9.50 -8.40 -0.45
C ILE A 208 8.87 -8.30 0.93
N VAL A 209 9.63 -7.76 1.89
CA VAL A 209 9.13 -7.45 3.23
C VAL A 209 8.67 -6.00 3.25
N VAL A 210 7.44 -5.75 3.70
CA VAL A 210 6.84 -4.42 3.80
C VAL A 210 6.65 -4.05 5.26
N ALA A 211 7.09 -2.86 5.67
CA ALA A 211 6.86 -2.34 7.00
C ALA A 211 6.58 -0.83 6.94
N GLY A 212 5.33 -0.44 7.15
CA GLY A 212 4.88 0.93 6.97
C GLY A 212 5.26 1.48 5.58
N ASN A 213 6.04 2.55 5.56
CA ASN A 213 6.50 3.17 4.31
C ASN A 213 7.80 2.57 3.75
N GLN A 214 8.35 1.54 4.39
CA GLN A 214 9.58 0.88 3.97
C GLN A 214 9.31 -0.47 3.33
N SER A 215 10.20 -0.91 2.46
CA SER A 215 10.19 -2.26 1.91
C SER A 215 11.60 -2.73 1.60
N VAL A 216 11.85 -4.02 1.79
CA VAL A 216 13.13 -4.69 1.51
C VAL A 216 12.88 -5.82 0.53
N SER A 217 13.73 -5.91 -0.49
CA SER A 217 13.77 -6.96 -1.49
C SER A 217 14.89 -7.94 -1.19
N PHE A 218 14.59 -9.22 -1.18
CA PHE A 218 15.57 -10.29 -1.02
C PHE A 218 16.50 -10.38 -2.24
N ALA A 219 15.94 -10.20 -3.44
CA ALA A 219 16.74 -10.21 -4.66
C ALA A 219 17.81 -9.10 -4.66
N GLU A 220 17.44 -7.88 -4.28
CA GLU A 220 18.40 -6.76 -4.20
C GLU A 220 19.46 -6.94 -3.11
N ARG A 221 19.13 -7.69 -2.06
CA ARG A 221 20.07 -8.03 -0.97
C ARG A 221 20.91 -9.27 -1.22
N GLY A 222 20.67 -9.99 -2.32
CA GLY A 222 21.35 -11.25 -2.63
C GLY A 222 20.97 -12.39 -1.67
N LEU A 223 19.74 -12.40 -1.17
CA LEU A 223 19.21 -13.40 -0.22
C LEU A 223 18.33 -14.46 -0.92
N LEU A 224 18.18 -14.39 -2.26
CA LEU A 224 17.49 -15.37 -3.09
C LEU A 224 18.43 -16.46 -3.61
#